data_c4e9570d8d8c473c858566b883c7a10a
#
_entry.id   c4e9570d8d8c473c858566b883c7a10a
#
_cell.length_a   1.000
_cell.length_b   1.000
_cell.length_c   1.000
_cell.angle_alpha   90.00
_cell.angle_beta   90.00
_cell.angle_gamma   90.00
#
_symmetry.space_group_name_H-M   'P 1'
#
loop_
_entity.id
_entity.type
_entity.pdbx_description
1 polymer ?
#
loop_
_entity_poly.entity_id
_entity_poly.type
_entity_poly.pdbx_seq_one_letter_code
_entity_poly.pdbx_strand_id
1 'polypeptide(L)'
;MSTEIPDGICYNNITEINDFCEVIIMLNNVKNGSVKILPGVFRERMDVNRRYLMELDANCLLQNFYLEAGIILPGLQVVDDPTTANIHWGWEAPVCQLRGHFLGHWISAAAKLIASDGDAELKVKMDGIISELARCQELNGGEWVGSIPEKYFTRLINNQYIWSPQYVMHKTIMGLSDAYIYTGNTQALDILVHLSDWYIRWTGRAAETNPHAVYAGEEAGMLEVWAQLYQLTNDEKYLTLAKRYADAGLFRKLREGRDSLTNCHANASIPFTHGAARMYEITGDSDWLEVMKLFWKFAVTDRGMYSTTGMNAGEFWVPPHLQGHFIGSNDQEFCTVYNMVRTASFLLRYTGEKQYADYIERALYNGFLAQQNADTGMPTYFLPLAAGSRKKWGTKTRDFWCCHGTMVQAQTLYPEIIYYTDSERLIVSQYIPSRFEGEVSGHSVTFEQTTGMKYYNDQAFFDEKDDGQMSRWLLKFSVKCADNAKFTISFRVPEWTVGAPEIELNGEKITARVEDGYINITADWSDGTLQIFFPSELRMERLPDMPELGAVVDGPIVLAGLISADCGIKGADKLSEQFMPQLEHTYGTFPWRQNSWRTRNQPQSVMFRPLYEIRDEEYTVYFTGKDGE
;
A
#
# COMPACT_ATOMS: atom_id res chain seq x y z
N MET A 1 17.25 34.65 14.31
CA MET A 1 17.94 34.11 13.12
C MET A 1 16.95 33.18 12.49
N SER A 2 16.38 33.54 11.36
CA SER A 2 15.43 32.74 10.61
C SER A 2 16.20 31.58 9.95
N THR A 3 15.99 30.38 10.44
CA THR A 3 16.46 29.17 9.77
C THR A 3 15.47 28.85 8.65
N GLU A 4 15.85 29.20 7.43
CA GLU A 4 15.20 28.71 6.23
C GLU A 4 15.30 27.18 6.21
N ILE A 5 14.15 26.52 6.12
CA ILE A 5 14.06 25.08 5.85
C ILE A 5 14.64 24.86 4.45
N PRO A 6 15.57 23.93 4.24
CA PRO A 6 16.05 23.64 2.89
C PRO A 6 14.88 23.21 2.01
N ASP A 7 14.63 23.98 0.96
CA ASP A 7 13.67 23.62 -0.07
C ASP A 7 14.00 22.25 -0.64
N GLY A 8 13.02 21.35 -0.51
CA GLY A 8 12.92 20.06 -1.16
C GLY A 8 14.22 19.27 -1.23
N ILE A 9 14.28 18.12 -0.56
CA ILE A 9 15.31 17.12 -0.83
C ILE A 9 15.12 16.71 -2.31
N CYS A 10 15.79 17.44 -3.21
CA CYS A 10 16.01 16.99 -4.56
C CYS A 10 16.90 15.75 -4.46
N TYR A 11 16.38 14.61 -4.87
CA TYR A 11 17.22 13.46 -5.16
C TYR A 11 18.27 13.91 -6.16
N ASN A 12 19.52 14.01 -5.70
CA ASN A 12 20.61 14.43 -6.57
C ASN A 12 20.66 13.51 -7.79
N ASN A 13 20.50 14.11 -8.96
CA ASN A 13 20.71 13.45 -10.24
C ASN A 13 22.12 12.83 -10.24
N ILE A 14 22.19 11.50 -10.20
CA ILE A 14 23.42 10.78 -10.56
C ILE A 14 23.49 10.82 -12.10
N THR A 15 23.93 11.94 -12.62
CA THR A 15 24.35 12.07 -14.02
C THR A 15 25.87 12.08 -14.02
N GLU A 16 26.46 10.92 -14.23
CA GLU A 16 27.76 10.64 -14.87
C GLU A 16 28.30 9.29 -14.39
N ILE A 17 27.94 8.20 -15.07
CA ILE A 17 28.74 6.96 -15.07
C ILE A 17 28.70 6.36 -16.48
N ASN A 18 29.86 6.34 -17.10
CA ASN A 18 30.44 5.56 -18.20
C ASN A 18 29.55 4.76 -19.18
N ASP A 19 29.90 4.91 -20.44
CA ASP A 19 29.48 4.18 -21.65
C ASP A 19 29.26 2.69 -21.43
N PHE A 20 28.02 2.25 -21.57
CA PHE A 20 27.35 0.95 -21.50
C PHE A 20 26.34 0.81 -20.35
N CYS A 21 25.69 1.89 -19.91
CA CYS A 21 24.52 1.77 -19.05
C CYS A 21 23.23 1.87 -19.88
N GLU A 22 22.37 0.86 -19.75
CA GLU A 22 20.93 1.05 -19.96
C GLU A 22 20.53 2.34 -19.24
N VAL A 23 19.86 3.25 -19.95
CA VAL A 23 19.37 4.51 -19.36
C VAL A 23 18.44 4.12 -18.22
N ILE A 24 18.91 4.25 -16.98
CA ILE A 24 18.09 3.99 -15.80
C ILE A 24 17.04 5.10 -15.76
N ILE A 25 15.81 4.78 -16.16
CA ILE A 25 14.66 5.65 -16.03
C ILE A 25 14.30 5.69 -14.55
N MET A 26 14.75 6.70 -13.83
CA MET A 26 14.33 6.87 -12.44
C MET A 26 13.22 7.91 -12.37
N LEU A 27 11.97 7.45 -12.14
CA LEU A 27 10.86 8.32 -11.89
C LEU A 27 10.97 8.92 -10.47
N ASN A 28 10.72 10.20 -10.36
CA ASN A 28 10.73 10.89 -9.08
C ASN A 28 9.33 10.90 -8.46
N ASN A 29 9.26 10.71 -7.16
CA ASN A 29 8.04 11.04 -6.44
C ASN A 29 7.76 12.53 -6.54
N VAL A 30 6.48 12.89 -6.64
CA VAL A 30 6.07 14.28 -6.48
C VAL A 30 6.29 14.74 -5.03
N LYS A 31 6.42 16.04 -4.81
CA LYS A 31 6.69 16.62 -3.48
C LYS A 31 5.59 16.22 -2.48
N ASN A 32 5.99 15.88 -1.26
CA ASN A 32 5.02 15.60 -0.18
C ASN A 32 4.06 16.79 0.01
N GLY A 33 2.77 16.49 0.12
CA GLY A 33 1.71 17.49 0.26
C GLY A 33 1.25 18.15 -1.05
N SER A 34 1.86 17.82 -2.20
CA SER A 34 1.45 18.34 -3.51
C SER A 34 0.20 17.65 -4.07
N VAL A 35 -0.21 16.54 -3.50
CA VAL A 35 -1.37 15.76 -3.98
C VAL A 35 -2.46 15.72 -2.91
N LYS A 36 -3.68 16.10 -3.30
CA LYS A 36 -4.90 15.99 -2.48
C LYS A 36 -5.86 15.00 -3.11
N ILE A 37 -6.36 14.07 -2.30
CA ILE A 37 -7.38 13.11 -2.73
C ILE A 37 -8.74 13.80 -2.72
N LEU A 38 -9.44 13.75 -3.85
CA LEU A 38 -10.76 14.32 -4.04
C LEU A 38 -11.88 13.34 -3.61
N PRO A 39 -13.13 13.82 -3.46
CA PRO A 39 -14.25 12.96 -3.09
C PRO A 39 -14.40 11.71 -3.96
N GLY A 40 -14.65 10.58 -3.31
CA GLY A 40 -14.77 9.25 -3.88
C GLY A 40 -14.38 8.17 -2.88
N VAL A 41 -14.44 6.90 -3.26
CA VAL A 41 -14.23 5.76 -2.36
C VAL A 41 -12.89 5.84 -1.61
N PHE A 42 -11.81 6.24 -2.25
CA PHE A 42 -10.50 6.38 -1.60
C PHE A 42 -10.49 7.48 -0.54
N ARG A 43 -11.09 8.64 -0.83
CA ARG A 43 -11.23 9.73 0.16
C ARG A 43 -12.08 9.30 1.35
N GLU A 44 -13.18 8.62 1.12
CA GLU A 44 -14.04 8.09 2.19
C GLU A 44 -13.26 7.16 3.12
N ARG A 45 -12.38 6.29 2.56
CA ARG A 45 -11.53 5.39 3.35
C ARG A 45 -10.47 6.14 4.15
N MET A 46 -9.86 7.16 3.57
CA MET A 46 -8.94 8.06 4.29
C MET A 46 -9.65 8.77 5.45
N ASP A 47 -10.87 9.27 5.25
CA ASP A 47 -11.64 9.96 6.28
C ASP A 47 -12.04 9.03 7.44
N VAL A 48 -12.41 7.78 7.13
CA VAL A 48 -12.65 6.74 8.14
C VAL A 48 -11.37 6.45 8.93
N ASN A 49 -10.25 6.33 8.25
CA ASN A 49 -8.94 6.12 8.87
C ASN A 49 -8.54 7.28 9.78
N ARG A 50 -8.70 8.53 9.32
CA ARG A 50 -8.45 9.73 10.13
C ARG A 50 -9.29 9.73 11.42
N ARG A 51 -10.58 9.41 11.31
CA ARG A 51 -11.45 9.32 12.50
C ARG A 51 -10.91 8.30 13.48
N TYR A 52 -10.53 7.12 13.03
CA TYR A 52 -9.95 6.09 13.88
C TYR A 52 -8.67 6.57 14.57
N LEU A 53 -7.73 7.20 13.84
CA LEU A 53 -6.52 7.75 14.44
C LEU A 53 -6.82 8.81 15.52
N MET A 54 -7.82 9.64 15.30
CA MET A 54 -8.24 10.67 16.26
C MET A 54 -8.98 10.11 17.47
N GLU A 55 -9.76 9.04 17.32
CA GLU A 55 -10.51 8.40 18.41
C GLU A 55 -9.60 7.71 19.46
N LEU A 56 -8.43 7.23 19.05
CA LEU A 56 -7.52 6.54 19.97
C LEU A 56 -6.92 7.50 21.01
N ASP A 57 -6.99 7.14 22.28
CA ASP A 57 -6.43 7.95 23.35
C ASP A 57 -4.89 7.95 23.32
N ALA A 58 -4.27 9.12 23.46
CA ALA A 58 -2.83 9.29 23.39
C ALA A 58 -2.07 8.55 24.51
N ASN A 59 -2.64 8.53 25.73
CA ASN A 59 -2.03 7.81 26.85
C ASN A 59 -2.06 6.30 26.63
N CYS A 60 -3.16 5.79 26.02
CA CYS A 60 -3.25 4.38 25.66
C CYS A 60 -2.28 4.01 24.54
N LEU A 61 -2.06 4.89 23.56
CA LEU A 61 -1.02 4.69 22.53
C LEU A 61 0.39 4.65 23.14
N LEU A 62 0.64 5.44 24.17
CA LEU A 62 1.93 5.53 24.87
C LEU A 62 2.08 4.52 26.03
N GLN A 63 1.04 3.78 26.39
CA GLN A 63 0.99 2.97 27.62
C GLN A 63 2.23 2.08 27.85
N ASN A 64 2.74 1.47 26.79
CA ASN A 64 3.88 0.55 26.88
C ASN A 64 5.22 1.28 26.95
N PHE A 65 5.35 2.46 26.37
CA PHE A 65 6.53 3.33 26.50
C PHE A 65 6.60 3.92 27.91
N TYR A 66 5.47 4.31 28.47
CA TYR A 66 5.36 4.77 29.85
C TYR A 66 5.76 3.65 30.83
N LEU A 67 5.28 2.43 30.57
CA LEU A 67 5.62 1.27 31.40
C LEU A 67 7.14 1.03 31.46
N GLU A 68 7.82 1.05 30.30
CA GLU A 68 9.28 0.87 30.22
C GLU A 68 10.04 2.06 30.84
N ALA A 69 9.52 3.27 30.78
CA ALA A 69 10.09 4.47 31.40
C ALA A 69 9.75 4.62 32.90
N GLY A 70 9.02 3.67 33.49
CA GLY A 70 8.61 3.72 34.89
C GLY A 70 7.55 4.79 35.21
N ILE A 71 6.82 5.28 34.22
CA ILE A 71 5.75 6.25 34.39
C ILE A 71 4.45 5.52 34.74
N ILE A 72 3.87 5.88 35.86
CA ILE A 72 2.54 5.43 36.28
C ILE A 72 1.55 6.57 36.07
N LEU A 73 0.65 6.41 35.11
CA LEU A 73 -0.39 7.41 34.86
C LEU A 73 -1.58 7.19 35.80
N PRO A 74 -2.06 8.26 36.46
CA PRO A 74 -3.31 8.20 37.23
C PRO A 74 -4.46 7.83 36.27
N GLY A 75 -5.26 6.84 36.66
CA GLY A 75 -6.41 6.40 35.87
C GLY A 75 -6.14 5.32 34.83
N LEU A 76 -4.88 5.01 34.50
CA LEU A 76 -4.57 3.79 33.75
C LEU A 76 -4.72 2.58 34.68
N GLN A 77 -5.86 1.91 34.59
CA GLN A 77 -6.13 0.70 35.36
C GLN A 77 -5.98 -0.52 34.46
N VAL A 78 -4.99 -1.35 34.75
CA VAL A 78 -4.92 -2.70 34.23
C VAL A 78 -5.80 -3.57 35.11
N VAL A 79 -6.97 -3.92 34.62
CA VAL A 79 -7.88 -4.88 35.28
C VAL A 79 -7.94 -6.15 34.45
N ASP A 80 -8.25 -7.27 35.10
CA ASP A 80 -8.31 -8.59 34.42
C ASP A 80 -9.46 -8.68 33.41
N ASP A 81 -10.40 -7.75 33.45
CA ASP A 81 -11.49 -7.68 32.49
C ASP A 81 -11.20 -6.64 31.39
N PRO A 82 -10.85 -7.10 30.16
CA PRO A 82 -10.57 -6.22 29.03
C PRO A 82 -11.79 -5.42 28.56
N THR A 83 -13.00 -5.70 29.06
CA THR A 83 -14.20 -4.93 28.72
C THR A 83 -14.31 -3.65 29.52
N THR A 84 -13.63 -3.56 30.66
CA THR A 84 -13.68 -2.42 31.57
C THR A 84 -12.36 -1.67 31.67
N ALA A 85 -11.28 -2.25 31.14
CA ALA A 85 -9.96 -1.63 31.16
C ALA A 85 -9.89 -0.42 30.21
N ASN A 86 -9.29 0.66 30.69
CA ASN A 86 -9.03 1.86 29.93
C ASN A 86 -7.62 1.85 29.27
N ILE A 87 -7.20 0.70 28.76
CA ILE A 87 -5.93 0.48 28.04
C ILE A 87 -6.18 -0.24 26.72
N HIS A 88 -5.19 -0.22 25.86
CA HIS A 88 -5.18 -1.03 24.65
C HIS A 88 -4.81 -2.48 24.96
N TRP A 89 -5.54 -3.43 24.37
CA TRP A 89 -5.37 -4.87 24.56
C TRP A 89 -4.82 -5.56 23.29
N GLY A 90 -4.91 -6.88 23.23
CA GLY A 90 -4.41 -7.67 22.12
C GLY A 90 -2.87 -7.59 22.03
N TRP A 91 -2.35 -7.27 20.87
CA TRP A 91 -0.90 -7.14 20.70
C TRP A 91 -0.30 -5.91 21.40
N GLU A 92 -1.14 -4.93 21.76
CA GLU A 92 -0.73 -3.79 22.59
C GLU A 92 -0.83 -4.06 24.10
N ALA A 93 -1.32 -5.22 24.53
CA ALA A 93 -1.40 -5.56 25.94
C ALA A 93 -0.01 -5.53 26.60
N PRO A 94 0.12 -5.03 27.85
CA PRO A 94 1.41 -4.93 28.55
C PRO A 94 2.19 -6.24 28.66
N VAL A 95 1.51 -7.38 28.55
CA VAL A 95 2.11 -8.72 28.60
C VAL A 95 2.54 -9.27 27.24
N CYS A 96 2.15 -8.60 26.14
CA CYS A 96 2.51 -9.03 24.79
C CYS A 96 3.95 -8.62 24.44
N GLN A 97 4.69 -9.50 23.77
CA GLN A 97 6.05 -9.19 23.32
C GLN A 97 6.09 -8.22 22.13
N LEU A 98 4.98 -8.06 21.40
CA LEU A 98 4.84 -7.11 20.28
C LEU A 98 4.32 -5.74 20.70
N ARG A 99 4.03 -5.52 21.97
CA ARG A 99 3.43 -4.28 22.49
C ARG A 99 4.17 -3.03 22.01
N GLY A 100 3.41 -1.99 21.66
CA GLY A 100 3.92 -0.69 21.23
C GLY A 100 4.25 -0.59 19.73
N HIS A 101 4.12 -1.68 18.96
CA HIS A 101 4.36 -1.64 17.51
C HIS A 101 3.38 -0.71 16.79
N PHE A 102 2.12 -0.68 17.25
CA PHE A 102 1.07 0.09 16.58
C PHE A 102 1.32 1.60 16.63
N LEU A 103 1.94 2.12 17.68
CA LEU A 103 2.24 3.55 17.79
C LEU A 103 3.11 4.04 16.63
N GLY A 104 4.12 3.28 16.22
CA GLY A 104 4.95 3.65 15.07
C GLY A 104 4.15 3.75 13.77
N HIS A 105 3.26 2.81 13.51
CA HIS A 105 2.33 2.87 12.38
C HIS A 105 1.38 4.07 12.49
N TRP A 106 0.88 4.35 13.68
CA TRP A 106 0.00 5.49 13.94
C TRP A 106 0.70 6.81 13.63
N ILE A 107 1.94 7.00 14.09
CA ILE A 107 2.73 8.22 13.83
C ILE A 107 2.98 8.37 12.31
N SER A 108 3.39 7.30 11.63
CA SER A 108 3.60 7.30 10.19
C SER A 108 2.33 7.72 9.43
N ALA A 109 1.19 7.11 9.73
CA ALA A 109 -0.08 7.45 9.11
C ALA A 109 -0.53 8.88 9.40
N ALA A 110 -0.36 9.34 10.64
CA ALA A 110 -0.67 10.71 11.03
C ALA A 110 0.20 11.72 10.27
N ALA A 111 1.50 11.49 10.19
CA ALA A 111 2.44 12.37 9.49
C ALA A 111 2.08 12.54 8.00
N LYS A 112 1.72 11.46 7.32
CA LYS A 112 1.29 11.48 5.91
C LYS A 112 -0.03 12.23 5.71
N LEU A 113 -1.02 12.04 6.58
CA LEU A 113 -2.28 12.81 6.55
C LEU A 113 -2.06 14.29 6.82
N ILE A 114 -1.19 14.64 7.76
CA ILE A 114 -0.82 16.03 8.03
C ILE A 114 -0.20 16.67 6.79
N ALA A 115 0.70 15.97 6.12
CA ALA A 115 1.36 16.47 4.91
C ALA A 115 0.37 16.67 3.74
N SER A 116 -0.56 15.72 3.52
CA SER A 116 -1.49 15.78 2.38
C SER A 116 -2.66 16.73 2.63
N ASP A 117 -3.22 16.75 3.84
CA ASP A 117 -4.46 17.45 4.15
C ASP A 117 -4.26 18.75 4.96
N GLY A 118 -3.07 18.96 5.54
CA GLY A 118 -2.81 20.09 6.43
C GLY A 118 -3.53 19.98 7.79
N ASP A 119 -3.73 18.75 8.29
CA ASP A 119 -4.54 18.46 9.49
C ASP A 119 -3.86 18.97 10.77
N ALA A 120 -4.24 20.19 11.20
CA ALA A 120 -3.67 20.84 12.37
C ALA A 120 -4.02 20.14 13.70
N GLU A 121 -5.22 19.55 13.82
CA GLU A 121 -5.65 18.85 15.03
C GLU A 121 -4.86 17.54 15.21
N LEU A 122 -4.72 16.77 14.16
CA LEU A 122 -3.90 15.56 14.16
C LEU A 122 -2.42 15.87 14.40
N LYS A 123 -1.92 17.00 13.88
CA LYS A 123 -0.56 17.47 14.13
C LYS A 123 -0.31 17.75 15.61
N VAL A 124 -1.20 18.46 16.28
CA VAL A 124 -1.08 18.74 17.72
C VAL A 124 -1.03 17.44 18.53
N LYS A 125 -1.88 16.47 18.19
CA LYS A 125 -1.88 15.16 18.85
C LYS A 125 -0.57 14.40 18.62
N MET A 126 -0.08 14.35 17.39
CA MET A 126 1.17 13.67 17.03
C MET A 126 2.38 14.33 17.73
N ASP A 127 2.49 15.64 17.69
CA ASP A 127 3.59 16.37 18.32
C ASP A 127 3.60 16.14 19.84
N GLY A 128 2.44 16.10 20.48
CA GLY A 128 2.29 15.75 21.89
C GLY A 128 2.78 14.34 22.21
N ILE A 129 2.44 13.36 21.39
CA ILE A 129 2.91 11.97 21.53
C ILE A 129 4.43 11.89 21.37
N ILE A 130 5.01 12.58 20.37
CA ILE A 130 6.47 12.61 20.16
C ILE A 130 7.19 13.25 21.35
N SER A 131 6.63 14.31 21.94
CA SER A 131 7.17 14.94 23.14
C SER A 131 7.19 13.99 24.33
N GLU A 132 6.16 13.15 24.50
CA GLU A 132 6.14 12.14 25.55
C GLU A 132 7.12 10.98 25.26
N LEU A 133 7.35 10.61 24.00
CA LEU A 133 8.42 9.66 23.64
C LEU A 133 9.81 10.21 23.99
N ALA A 134 10.08 11.49 23.73
CA ALA A 134 11.33 12.14 24.16
C ALA A 134 11.50 12.10 25.68
N ARG A 135 10.43 12.36 26.43
CA ARG A 135 10.42 12.24 27.89
C ARG A 135 10.70 10.81 28.35
N CYS A 136 10.10 9.81 27.69
CA CYS A 136 10.38 8.40 27.99
C CYS A 136 11.86 8.06 27.74
N GLN A 137 12.44 8.55 26.63
CA GLN A 137 13.84 8.37 26.31
C GLN A 137 14.76 8.96 27.38
N GLU A 138 14.48 10.17 27.84
CA GLU A 138 15.24 10.82 28.92
C GLU A 138 15.22 9.98 30.20
N LEU A 139 14.03 9.52 30.62
CA LEU A 139 13.86 8.67 31.81
C LEU A 139 14.55 7.29 31.69
N ASN A 140 14.68 6.79 30.48
CA ASN A 140 15.42 5.55 30.18
C ASN A 140 16.95 5.75 30.03
N GLY A 141 17.48 6.89 30.44
CA GLY A 141 18.92 7.18 30.39
C GLY A 141 19.39 7.91 29.12
N GLY A 142 18.47 8.43 28.31
CA GLY A 142 18.75 9.36 27.20
C GLY A 142 18.92 8.74 25.81
N GLU A 143 18.90 7.40 25.70
CA GLU A 143 19.08 6.74 24.40
C GLU A 143 17.94 5.79 24.04
N TRP A 144 17.55 4.92 24.97
CA TRP A 144 16.52 3.93 24.72
C TRP A 144 15.11 4.53 24.76
N VAL A 145 14.37 4.35 23.66
CA VAL A 145 12.95 4.71 23.55
C VAL A 145 12.17 3.49 23.02
N GLY A 146 12.07 2.46 23.82
CA GLY A 146 11.36 1.23 23.45
C GLY A 146 10.09 1.06 24.27
N SER A 147 9.09 0.44 23.66
CA SER A 147 7.89 -0.09 24.33
C SER A 147 8.12 -1.48 24.95
N ILE A 148 9.29 -2.04 24.72
CA ILE A 148 9.76 -3.37 25.16
C ILE A 148 11.07 -3.23 25.92
N PRO A 149 11.38 -4.18 26.81
CA PRO A 149 12.61 -4.11 27.59
C PRO A 149 13.88 -4.23 26.74
N GLU A 150 14.85 -3.36 26.97
CA GLU A 150 16.19 -3.40 26.36
C GLU A 150 16.86 -4.79 26.48
N LYS A 151 16.61 -5.49 27.57
CA LYS A 151 17.12 -6.86 27.80
C LYS A 151 16.68 -7.89 26.75
N TYR A 152 15.63 -7.63 25.96
CA TYR A 152 15.25 -8.51 24.84
C TYR A 152 16.37 -8.62 23.80
N PHE A 153 17.07 -7.55 23.54
CA PHE A 153 18.20 -7.51 22.62
C PHE A 153 19.44 -8.24 23.18
N THR A 154 19.63 -8.24 24.51
CA THR A 154 20.65 -9.08 25.15
C THR A 154 20.29 -10.57 24.99
N ARG A 155 19.02 -10.94 25.06
CA ARG A 155 18.58 -12.32 24.83
C ARG A 155 18.82 -12.78 23.39
N LEU A 156 18.64 -11.91 22.37
CA LEU A 156 19.01 -12.24 20.99
C LEU A 156 20.49 -12.61 20.87
N ILE A 157 21.38 -11.82 21.47
CA ILE A 157 22.83 -12.14 21.50
C ILE A 157 23.09 -13.53 22.14
N ASN A 158 22.32 -13.88 23.15
CA ASN A 158 22.44 -15.15 23.86
C ASN A 158 21.66 -16.31 23.21
N ASN A 159 21.18 -16.17 21.98
CA ASN A 159 20.33 -17.15 21.27
C ASN A 159 19.08 -17.56 22.06
N GLN A 160 18.53 -16.65 22.86
CA GLN A 160 17.28 -16.86 23.57
C GLN A 160 16.13 -16.31 22.74
N TYR A 161 15.11 -17.12 22.48
CA TYR A 161 13.97 -16.72 21.70
C TYR A 161 13.20 -15.56 22.37
N ILE A 162 12.93 -14.54 21.60
CA ILE A 162 11.99 -13.45 21.86
C ILE A 162 11.20 -13.19 20.57
N TRP A 163 9.90 -13.01 20.70
CA TRP A 163 9.07 -12.76 19.55
C TRP A 163 9.28 -11.32 19.04
N SER A 164 9.92 -11.21 17.89
CA SER A 164 9.99 -10.04 17.00
C SER A 164 10.36 -8.68 17.63
N PRO A 165 11.40 -8.58 18.49
CA PRO A 165 11.76 -7.29 19.10
C PRO A 165 12.27 -6.27 18.08
N GLN A 166 12.94 -6.70 17.01
CA GLN A 166 13.41 -5.79 15.97
C GLN A 166 12.24 -5.22 15.12
N TYR A 167 11.21 -6.03 14.88
CA TYR A 167 9.97 -5.55 14.27
C TYR A 167 9.34 -4.41 15.11
N VAL A 168 9.22 -4.58 16.42
CA VAL A 168 8.64 -3.55 17.30
C VAL A 168 9.43 -2.24 17.21
N MET A 169 10.75 -2.33 17.34
CA MET A 169 11.62 -1.15 17.28
C MET A 169 11.65 -0.53 15.87
N HIS A 170 11.60 -1.37 14.83
CA HIS A 170 11.46 -0.87 13.46
C HIS A 170 10.25 0.06 13.33
N LYS A 171 9.08 -0.32 13.89
CA LYS A 171 7.88 0.52 13.79
C LYS A 171 8.06 1.87 14.49
N THR A 172 8.69 1.88 15.66
CA THR A 172 9.03 3.13 16.36
C THR A 172 9.96 4.02 15.53
N ILE A 173 11.05 3.44 14.98
CA ILE A 173 12.01 4.17 14.15
C ILE A 173 11.34 4.71 12.87
N MET A 174 10.58 3.87 12.18
CA MET A 174 9.84 4.24 10.96
C MET A 174 8.86 5.39 11.23
N GLY A 175 8.05 5.29 12.30
CA GLY A 175 7.09 6.34 12.64
C GLY A 175 7.75 7.68 12.93
N LEU A 176 8.84 7.69 13.71
CA LEU A 176 9.60 8.91 14.00
C LEU A 176 10.29 9.46 12.75
N SER A 177 10.83 8.59 11.88
CA SER A 177 11.41 9.02 10.59
C SER A 177 10.37 9.70 9.71
N ASP A 178 9.17 9.11 9.60
CA ASP A 178 8.07 9.69 8.82
C ASP A 178 7.57 11.01 9.41
N ALA A 179 7.52 11.14 10.75
CA ALA A 179 7.18 12.41 11.38
C ALA A 179 8.15 13.54 10.98
N TYR A 180 9.45 13.24 10.92
CA TYR A 180 10.44 14.20 10.43
C TYR A 180 10.28 14.47 8.93
N ILE A 181 10.16 13.44 8.10
CA ILE A 181 10.10 13.55 6.63
C ILE A 181 8.86 14.34 6.17
N TYR A 182 7.69 14.04 6.74
CA TYR A 182 6.42 14.57 6.26
C TYR A 182 6.00 15.88 6.95
N THR A 183 6.48 16.13 8.17
CA THR A 183 6.03 17.31 8.94
C THR A 183 7.16 18.22 9.43
N GLY A 184 8.41 17.83 9.21
CA GLY A 184 9.58 18.58 9.69
C GLY A 184 9.75 18.54 11.22
N ASN A 185 9.18 17.55 11.92
CA ASN A 185 9.30 17.44 13.38
C ASN A 185 10.74 17.07 13.78
N THR A 186 11.52 18.06 14.18
CA THR A 186 12.96 17.88 14.54
C THR A 186 13.13 17.09 15.83
N GLN A 187 12.18 17.14 16.77
CA GLN A 187 12.24 16.34 18.00
C GLN A 187 12.21 14.84 17.70
N ALA A 188 11.47 14.42 16.66
CA ALA A 188 11.47 13.04 16.21
C ALA A 188 12.85 12.61 15.71
N LEU A 189 13.56 13.48 14.98
CA LEU A 189 14.92 13.20 14.54
C LEU A 189 15.90 13.15 15.73
N ASP A 190 15.78 14.07 16.70
CA ASP A 190 16.62 14.07 17.90
C ASP A 190 16.49 12.75 18.69
N ILE A 191 15.27 12.22 18.84
CA ILE A 191 15.03 10.91 19.45
C ILE A 191 15.77 9.81 18.68
N LEU A 192 15.71 9.83 17.35
CA LEU A 192 16.36 8.83 16.49
C LEU A 192 17.89 8.92 16.55
N VAL A 193 18.46 10.12 16.66
CA VAL A 193 19.89 10.33 16.83
C VAL A 193 20.39 9.59 18.07
N HIS A 194 19.76 9.76 19.21
CA HIS A 194 20.15 9.11 20.46
C HIS A 194 19.87 7.59 20.42
N LEU A 195 18.75 7.16 19.89
CA LEU A 195 18.43 5.72 19.76
C LEU A 195 19.44 5.01 18.84
N SER A 196 19.92 5.68 17.79
CA SER A 196 20.91 5.10 16.87
C SER A 196 22.27 4.85 17.55
N ASP A 197 22.67 5.67 18.53
CA ASP A 197 23.90 5.47 19.29
C ASP A 197 23.80 4.17 20.14
N TRP A 198 22.63 3.89 20.69
CA TRP A 198 22.34 2.61 21.32
C TRP A 198 22.48 1.43 20.32
N TYR A 199 21.90 1.56 19.11
CA TYR A 199 21.99 0.51 18.08
C TYR A 199 23.41 0.29 17.59
N ILE A 200 24.24 1.32 17.46
CA ILE A 200 25.66 1.19 17.10
C ILE A 200 26.37 0.30 18.11
N ARG A 201 26.13 0.50 19.41
CA ARG A 201 26.75 -0.31 20.47
C ARG A 201 26.21 -1.73 20.51
N TRP A 202 24.87 -1.89 20.43
CA TRP A 202 24.26 -3.21 20.44
C TRP A 202 24.70 -4.07 19.26
N THR A 203 24.63 -3.54 18.03
CA THR A 203 25.03 -4.28 16.82
C THR A 203 26.55 -4.53 16.79
N GLY A 204 27.38 -3.62 17.35
CA GLY A 204 28.81 -3.83 17.52
C GLY A 204 29.09 -5.02 18.45
N ARG A 205 28.46 -5.05 19.61
CA ARG A 205 28.56 -6.18 20.54
C ARG A 205 28.04 -7.49 19.95
N ALA A 206 26.94 -7.41 19.20
CA ALA A 206 26.41 -8.58 18.49
C ALA A 206 27.42 -9.11 17.47
N ALA A 207 28.06 -8.25 16.69
CA ALA A 207 29.06 -8.64 15.70
C ALA A 207 30.26 -9.37 16.33
N GLU A 208 30.68 -8.98 17.54
CA GLU A 208 31.78 -9.61 18.26
C GLU A 208 31.39 -10.95 18.94
N THR A 209 30.14 -11.06 19.42
CA THR A 209 29.72 -12.17 20.28
C THR A 209 28.88 -13.21 19.54
N ASN A 210 27.90 -12.76 18.78
CA ASN A 210 26.95 -13.57 18.00
C ASN A 210 26.41 -12.75 16.80
N PRO A 211 27.11 -12.75 15.66
CA PRO A 211 26.70 -11.98 14.49
C PRO A 211 25.28 -12.30 13.99
N HIS A 212 24.80 -13.53 14.24
CA HIS A 212 23.45 -13.93 13.85
C HIS A 212 22.33 -13.19 14.62
N ALA A 213 22.65 -12.60 15.78
CA ALA A 213 21.68 -11.84 16.56
C ALA A 213 21.12 -10.62 15.79
N VAL A 214 21.91 -10.03 14.89
CA VAL A 214 21.48 -8.90 14.04
C VAL A 214 20.38 -9.33 13.05
N TYR A 215 20.37 -10.61 12.68
CA TYR A 215 19.40 -11.20 11.73
C TYR A 215 18.33 -12.03 12.44
N ALA A 216 18.02 -11.71 13.70
CA ALA A 216 17.01 -12.38 14.49
C ALA A 216 15.92 -11.41 14.97
N GLY A 217 14.70 -11.91 15.15
CA GLY A 217 13.61 -11.11 15.70
C GLY A 217 12.91 -10.19 14.68
N GLU A 218 12.78 -10.67 13.45
CA GLU A 218 12.10 -9.99 12.32
C GLU A 218 12.73 -8.63 11.97
N GLU A 219 13.97 -8.66 11.60
CA GLU A 219 14.82 -7.50 11.30
C GLU A 219 14.62 -6.91 9.89
N ALA A 220 13.83 -7.53 9.03
CA ALA A 220 13.77 -7.22 7.59
C ALA A 220 13.59 -5.73 7.26
N GLY A 221 12.86 -4.99 8.09
CA GLY A 221 12.66 -3.55 7.90
C GLY A 221 13.84 -2.67 8.38
N MET A 222 14.77 -3.21 9.16
CA MET A 222 15.84 -2.40 9.78
C MET A 222 16.81 -1.82 8.75
N LEU A 223 17.09 -2.54 7.67
CA LEU A 223 17.93 -2.03 6.57
C LEU A 223 17.32 -0.78 5.94
N GLU A 224 16.00 -0.78 5.72
CA GLU A 224 15.29 0.36 5.12
C GLU A 224 15.45 1.62 5.96
N VAL A 225 15.15 1.54 7.26
CA VAL A 225 15.14 2.75 8.11
C VAL A 225 16.54 3.33 8.32
N TRP A 226 17.56 2.50 8.42
CA TRP A 226 18.93 3.00 8.56
C TRP A 226 19.45 3.62 7.27
N ALA A 227 19.19 3.01 6.11
CA ALA A 227 19.56 3.58 4.82
C ALA A 227 18.80 4.89 4.54
N GLN A 228 17.53 4.96 4.91
CA GLN A 228 16.73 6.18 4.81
C GLN A 228 17.27 7.30 5.72
N LEU A 229 17.63 7.00 6.95
CA LEU A 229 18.25 8.00 7.86
C LEU A 229 19.60 8.48 7.36
N TYR A 230 20.40 7.61 6.74
CA TYR A 230 21.63 8.04 6.06
C TYR A 230 21.33 9.02 4.92
N GLN A 231 20.35 8.70 4.08
CA GLN A 231 19.92 9.57 2.97
C GLN A 231 19.46 10.96 3.45
N LEU A 232 18.78 11.01 4.61
CA LEU A 232 18.25 12.26 5.18
C LEU A 232 19.30 13.12 5.87
N THR A 233 20.31 12.50 6.50
CA THR A 233 21.23 13.20 7.40
C THR A 233 22.66 13.25 6.89
N ASN A 234 23.02 12.36 5.97
CA ASN A 234 24.40 12.11 5.52
C ASN A 234 25.38 11.76 6.67
N ASP A 235 24.87 11.22 7.78
CA ASP A 235 25.69 10.81 8.92
C ASP A 235 26.10 9.33 8.75
N GLU A 236 27.42 9.10 8.65
CA GLU A 236 28.05 7.79 8.42
C GLU A 236 27.66 6.71 9.45
N LYS A 237 27.20 7.09 10.63
CA LYS A 237 26.72 6.11 11.60
C LYS A 237 25.51 5.33 11.08
N TYR A 238 24.62 5.95 10.33
CA TYR A 238 23.46 5.27 9.74
C TYR A 238 23.86 4.35 8.59
N LEU A 239 24.83 4.74 7.77
CA LEU A 239 25.40 3.84 6.76
C LEU A 239 26.10 2.64 7.41
N THR A 240 26.77 2.84 8.53
CA THR A 240 27.36 1.75 9.31
C THR A 240 26.29 0.78 9.80
N LEU A 241 25.16 1.28 10.33
CA LEU A 241 24.02 0.46 10.73
C LEU A 241 23.43 -0.28 9.53
N ALA A 242 23.14 0.41 8.43
CA ALA A 242 22.60 -0.21 7.22
C ALA A 242 23.48 -1.38 6.73
N LYS A 243 24.80 -1.17 6.64
CA LYS A 243 25.76 -2.22 6.25
C LYS A 243 25.73 -3.45 7.16
N ARG A 244 25.42 -3.29 8.45
CA ARG A 244 25.29 -4.42 9.41
C ARG A 244 24.06 -5.29 9.15
N TYR A 245 23.02 -4.75 8.49
CA TYR A 245 21.79 -5.47 8.09
C TYR A 245 21.80 -5.91 6.61
N ALA A 246 22.82 -5.54 5.84
CA ALA A 246 22.86 -5.74 4.39
C ALA A 246 23.24 -7.18 3.96
N ASP A 247 23.69 -8.06 4.87
CA ASP A 247 24.09 -9.45 4.56
C ASP A 247 23.04 -10.48 5.03
N ALA A 248 21.76 -10.15 4.90
CA ALA A 248 20.70 -11.09 5.21
C ALA A 248 20.72 -12.32 4.27
N GLY A 249 20.41 -13.49 4.83
CA GLY A 249 20.48 -14.75 4.08
C GLY A 249 19.56 -14.82 2.86
N LEU A 250 18.46 -14.05 2.83
CA LEU A 250 17.56 -13.95 1.69
C LEU A 250 18.27 -13.30 0.49
N PHE A 251 19.01 -12.22 0.68
CA PHE A 251 19.72 -11.53 -0.43
C PHE A 251 20.71 -12.46 -1.13
N ARG A 252 21.45 -13.28 -0.38
CA ARG A 252 22.37 -14.26 -0.97
C ARG A 252 21.65 -15.28 -1.83
N LYS A 253 20.50 -15.82 -1.36
CA LYS A 253 19.70 -16.78 -2.13
C LYS A 253 19.13 -16.16 -3.41
N LEU A 254 18.69 -14.89 -3.35
CA LEU A 254 18.22 -14.17 -4.51
C LEU A 254 19.34 -13.95 -5.55
N ARG A 255 20.54 -13.52 -5.10
CA ARG A 255 21.71 -13.38 -5.98
C ARG A 255 22.13 -14.70 -6.64
N GLU A 256 21.92 -15.82 -5.97
CA GLU A 256 22.11 -17.17 -6.54
C GLU A 256 20.99 -17.57 -7.52
N GLY A 257 19.99 -16.71 -7.78
CA GLY A 257 18.83 -17.01 -8.63
C GLY A 257 17.91 -18.10 -8.07
N ARG A 258 17.87 -18.26 -6.75
CA ARG A 258 17.19 -19.38 -6.08
C ARG A 258 15.92 -18.88 -5.35
N ASP A 259 14.75 -19.39 -5.77
CA ASP A 259 13.52 -19.23 -5.01
C ASP A 259 13.60 -20.01 -3.69
N SER A 260 13.46 -19.27 -2.61
CA SER A 260 13.42 -19.83 -1.24
C SER A 260 12.23 -19.31 -0.45
N LEU A 261 11.21 -18.77 -1.12
CA LEU A 261 10.07 -18.13 -0.47
C LEU A 261 9.04 -19.14 0.03
N THR A 262 8.79 -20.22 -0.70
CA THR A 262 7.78 -21.22 -0.35
C THR A 262 7.88 -21.65 1.12
N ASN A 263 6.77 -21.57 1.84
CA ASN A 263 6.64 -21.82 3.28
C ASN A 263 7.47 -20.89 4.18
N CYS A 264 8.05 -19.81 3.66
CA CYS A 264 8.56 -18.73 4.50
C CYS A 264 7.42 -17.78 4.87
N HIS A 265 7.55 -17.10 6.01
CA HIS A 265 6.61 -16.06 6.42
C HIS A 265 6.64 -14.93 5.39
N ALA A 266 5.51 -14.73 4.72
CA ALA A 266 5.43 -13.84 3.56
C ALA A 266 5.73 -12.40 3.95
N ASN A 267 4.98 -11.87 4.91
CA ASN A 267 5.13 -10.49 5.35
C ASN A 267 6.53 -10.20 5.93
N ALA A 268 7.16 -11.13 6.65
CA ALA A 268 8.51 -10.94 7.19
C ALA A 268 9.61 -10.93 6.13
N SER A 269 9.34 -11.45 4.91
CA SER A 269 10.33 -11.49 3.83
C SER A 269 10.27 -10.28 2.88
N ILE A 270 9.12 -9.63 2.74
CA ILE A 270 8.94 -8.53 1.78
C ILE A 270 9.76 -7.27 2.15
N PRO A 271 9.86 -6.83 3.42
CA PRO A 271 10.57 -5.59 3.76
C PRO A 271 12.08 -5.62 3.45
N PHE A 272 12.68 -6.79 3.20
CA PHE A 272 14.03 -6.86 2.65
C PHE A 272 14.15 -6.13 1.30
N THR A 273 13.09 -6.15 0.48
CA THR A 273 13.08 -5.41 -0.80
C THR A 273 13.07 -3.90 -0.59
N HIS A 274 12.42 -3.41 0.47
CA HIS A 274 12.42 -1.98 0.81
C HIS A 274 13.82 -1.53 1.25
N GLY A 275 14.51 -2.37 2.02
CA GLY A 275 15.91 -2.16 2.37
C GLY A 275 16.81 -2.15 1.13
N ALA A 276 16.62 -3.11 0.21
CA ALA A 276 17.35 -3.15 -1.06
C ALA A 276 17.08 -1.89 -1.91
N ALA A 277 15.83 -1.41 -1.95
CA ALA A 277 15.47 -0.16 -2.63
C ALA A 277 16.27 1.05 -2.09
N ARG A 278 16.32 1.20 -0.78
CA ARG A 278 17.08 2.30 -0.16
C ARG A 278 18.58 2.16 -0.34
N MET A 279 19.11 0.92 -0.30
CA MET A 279 20.52 0.68 -0.61
C MET A 279 20.84 1.03 -2.07
N TYR A 280 19.96 0.72 -3.01
CA TYR A 280 20.11 1.16 -4.40
C TYR A 280 20.16 2.70 -4.51
N GLU A 281 19.25 3.40 -3.82
CA GLU A 281 19.19 4.88 -3.84
C GLU A 281 20.45 5.54 -3.27
N ILE A 282 21.06 4.98 -2.22
CA ILE A 282 22.24 5.61 -1.57
C ILE A 282 23.58 5.15 -2.14
N THR A 283 23.63 4.00 -2.83
CA THR A 283 24.90 3.45 -3.35
C THR A 283 25.00 3.50 -4.86
N GLY A 284 23.89 3.56 -5.60
CA GLY A 284 23.87 3.40 -7.05
C GLY A 284 24.23 2.00 -7.54
N ASP A 285 24.41 1.03 -6.62
CA ASP A 285 24.79 -0.34 -6.97
C ASP A 285 23.58 -1.11 -7.53
N SER A 286 23.62 -1.41 -8.83
CA SER A 286 22.55 -2.11 -9.55
C SER A 286 22.25 -3.52 -9.04
N ASP A 287 23.16 -4.15 -8.30
CA ASP A 287 22.91 -5.45 -7.67
C ASP A 287 21.69 -5.41 -6.73
N TRP A 288 21.46 -4.31 -6.04
CA TRP A 288 20.28 -4.13 -5.20
C TRP A 288 18.97 -4.08 -5.99
N LEU A 289 18.98 -3.46 -7.17
CA LEU A 289 17.83 -3.46 -8.08
C LEU A 289 17.57 -4.86 -8.62
N GLU A 290 18.61 -5.60 -8.99
CA GLU A 290 18.47 -6.99 -9.45
C GLU A 290 17.92 -7.91 -8.35
N VAL A 291 18.33 -7.74 -7.11
CA VAL A 291 17.76 -8.44 -5.94
C VAL A 291 16.25 -8.19 -5.84
N MET A 292 15.80 -6.94 -6.01
CA MET A 292 14.37 -6.61 -6.00
C MET A 292 13.61 -7.25 -7.17
N LYS A 293 14.16 -7.21 -8.39
CA LYS A 293 13.56 -7.84 -9.57
C LYS A 293 13.46 -9.36 -9.41
N LEU A 294 14.48 -9.99 -8.86
CA LEU A 294 14.47 -11.43 -8.58
C LEU A 294 13.45 -11.79 -7.49
N PHE A 295 13.34 -10.96 -6.44
CA PHE A 295 12.29 -11.16 -5.44
C PHE A 295 10.91 -11.08 -6.08
N TRP A 296 10.65 -10.03 -6.88
CA TRP A 296 9.39 -9.87 -7.60
C TRP A 296 9.09 -11.06 -8.52
N LYS A 297 10.10 -11.49 -9.28
CA LYS A 297 9.98 -12.66 -10.14
C LYS A 297 9.51 -13.89 -9.37
N PHE A 298 10.15 -14.20 -8.24
CA PHE A 298 9.79 -15.38 -7.43
C PHE A 298 8.53 -15.22 -6.61
N ALA A 299 8.21 -14.00 -6.18
CA ALA A 299 7.02 -13.72 -5.37
C ALA A 299 5.75 -13.60 -6.21
N VAL A 300 5.82 -13.02 -7.42
CA VAL A 300 4.66 -12.68 -8.26
C VAL A 300 4.68 -13.44 -9.57
N THR A 301 5.70 -13.19 -10.43
CA THR A 301 5.68 -13.63 -11.83
C THR A 301 5.71 -15.16 -11.95
N ASP A 302 6.65 -15.81 -11.27
CA ASP A 302 6.82 -17.26 -11.34
C ASP A 302 5.88 -17.99 -10.37
N ARG A 303 5.42 -17.31 -9.32
CA ARG A 303 4.54 -17.93 -8.32
C ARG A 303 3.07 -17.87 -8.72
N GLY A 304 2.63 -16.80 -9.36
CA GLY A 304 1.24 -16.48 -9.55
C GLY A 304 0.62 -15.85 -8.29
N MET A 305 -0.61 -15.39 -8.42
CA MET A 305 -1.36 -14.73 -7.34
C MET A 305 -2.86 -15.04 -7.49
N TYR A 306 -3.59 -14.86 -6.41
CA TYR A 306 -5.06 -14.79 -6.50
C TYR A 306 -5.48 -13.56 -7.31
N SER A 307 -6.67 -13.60 -7.89
CA SER A 307 -7.23 -12.42 -8.58
C SER A 307 -7.30 -11.18 -7.70
N THR A 308 -7.25 -11.36 -6.39
CA THR A 308 -7.21 -10.30 -5.38
C THR A 308 -5.80 -9.82 -5.03
N THR A 309 -4.77 -10.30 -5.71
CA THR A 309 -3.33 -10.01 -5.53
C THR A 309 -2.61 -10.75 -4.41
N GLY A 310 -3.31 -11.52 -3.58
CA GLY A 310 -2.67 -12.32 -2.54
C GLY A 310 -1.82 -13.46 -3.12
N MET A 311 -0.76 -13.82 -2.41
CA MET A 311 0.19 -14.88 -2.79
C MET A 311 0.53 -15.79 -1.61
N ASN A 312 -0.23 -15.66 -0.53
CA ASN A 312 -0.04 -16.37 0.74
C ASN A 312 -1.33 -17.04 1.21
N ALA A 313 -1.17 -18.11 1.96
CA ALA A 313 -2.22 -18.77 2.72
C ALA A 313 -1.75 -18.90 4.17
N GLY A 314 -2.60 -18.52 5.13
CA GLY A 314 -2.07 -18.12 6.43
C GLY A 314 -1.04 -17.01 6.23
N GLU A 315 0.05 -17.05 6.98
CA GLU A 315 1.14 -16.06 6.87
C GLU A 315 2.28 -16.51 5.93
N PHE A 316 2.08 -17.59 5.14
CA PHE A 316 3.18 -18.24 4.42
C PHE A 316 2.98 -18.17 2.90
N TRP A 317 4.09 -18.00 2.17
CA TRP A 317 4.08 -18.06 0.72
C TRP A 317 3.56 -19.40 0.21
N VAL A 318 2.54 -19.35 -0.64
CA VAL A 318 2.02 -20.53 -1.35
C VAL A 318 3.08 -21.01 -2.35
N PRO A 319 3.23 -22.31 -2.59
CA PRO A 319 4.10 -22.81 -3.66
C PRO A 319 3.69 -22.27 -5.05
N PRO A 320 4.63 -22.12 -5.98
CA PRO A 320 4.33 -21.62 -7.33
C PRO A 320 3.17 -22.37 -8.00
N HIS A 321 2.24 -21.60 -8.55
CA HIS A 321 1.08 -22.09 -9.31
C HIS A 321 0.19 -23.10 -8.56
N LEU A 322 0.05 -22.97 -7.24
CA LEU A 322 -0.84 -23.80 -6.42
C LEU A 322 -1.88 -22.99 -5.66
N GLN A 323 -2.23 -21.81 -6.13
CA GLN A 323 -3.19 -20.91 -5.47
C GLN A 323 -4.55 -21.58 -5.24
N GLY A 324 -5.07 -22.30 -6.22
CA GLY A 324 -6.36 -22.98 -6.13
C GLY A 324 -6.42 -24.02 -5.01
N HIS A 325 -5.33 -24.76 -4.79
CA HIS A 325 -5.24 -25.76 -3.71
C HIS A 325 -5.22 -25.15 -2.31
N PHE A 326 -4.85 -23.86 -2.22
CA PHE A 326 -4.74 -23.15 -0.95
C PHE A 326 -5.90 -22.21 -0.66
N ILE A 327 -6.92 -22.14 -1.55
CA ILE A 327 -8.13 -21.34 -1.28
C ILE A 327 -8.77 -21.82 0.02
N GLY A 328 -8.97 -20.89 0.96
CA GLY A 328 -9.46 -21.18 2.28
C GLY A 328 -10.08 -19.98 2.98
N SER A 329 -10.02 -20.02 4.31
CA SER A 329 -10.50 -18.93 5.18
C SER A 329 -9.40 -17.94 5.58
N ASN A 330 -8.15 -18.26 5.30
CA ASN A 330 -6.99 -17.49 5.74
C ASN A 330 -6.08 -17.11 4.56
N ASP A 331 -6.66 -16.68 3.45
CA ASP A 331 -5.92 -16.25 2.28
C ASP A 331 -5.58 -14.76 2.38
N GLN A 332 -4.61 -14.33 1.62
CA GLN A 332 -4.24 -12.92 1.47
C GLN A 332 -4.17 -12.14 2.79
N GLU A 333 -3.08 -12.25 3.51
CA GLU A 333 -2.77 -11.38 4.65
C GLU A 333 -2.64 -9.92 4.19
N PHE A 334 -3.28 -8.98 4.89
CA PHE A 334 -3.27 -7.57 4.49
C PHE A 334 -1.86 -6.95 4.52
N CYS A 335 -1.02 -7.30 5.49
CA CYS A 335 0.35 -6.79 5.54
C CYS A 335 1.17 -7.16 4.30
N THR A 336 0.96 -8.37 3.76
CA THR A 336 1.57 -8.83 2.51
C THR A 336 1.18 -7.92 1.35
N VAL A 337 -0.10 -7.61 1.20
CA VAL A 337 -0.60 -6.71 0.14
C VAL A 337 0.02 -5.32 0.26
N TYR A 338 0.00 -4.73 1.46
CA TYR A 338 0.56 -3.39 1.71
C TYR A 338 2.05 -3.32 1.36
N ASN A 339 2.83 -4.26 1.86
CA ASN A 339 4.28 -4.27 1.63
C ASN A 339 4.65 -4.57 0.16
N MET A 340 3.88 -5.42 -0.52
CA MET A 340 4.06 -5.67 -1.96
C MET A 340 3.72 -4.44 -2.82
N VAL A 341 2.70 -3.64 -2.45
CA VAL A 341 2.42 -2.36 -3.11
C VAL A 341 3.60 -1.40 -2.97
N ARG A 342 4.24 -1.35 -1.80
CA ARG A 342 5.47 -0.56 -1.61
C ARG A 342 6.63 -1.06 -2.49
N THR A 343 6.84 -2.37 -2.55
CA THR A 343 7.83 -2.99 -3.45
C THR A 343 7.56 -2.65 -4.91
N ALA A 344 6.30 -2.76 -5.35
CA ALA A 344 5.89 -2.40 -6.70
C ALA A 344 6.12 -0.90 -7.00
N SER A 345 5.85 -0.01 -6.03
CA SER A 345 6.10 1.43 -6.18
C SER A 345 7.59 1.74 -6.36
N PHE A 346 8.49 1.09 -5.62
CA PHE A 346 9.92 1.23 -5.83
C PHE A 346 10.34 0.73 -7.23
N LEU A 347 9.91 -0.48 -7.62
CA LEU A 347 10.24 -1.04 -8.93
C LEU A 347 9.70 -0.18 -10.07
N LEU A 348 8.47 0.35 -9.96
CA LEU A 348 7.92 1.29 -10.93
C LEU A 348 8.81 2.52 -11.09
N ARG A 349 9.27 3.10 -9.99
CA ARG A 349 10.16 4.27 -10.02
C ARG A 349 11.48 4.00 -10.70
N TYR A 350 12.07 2.83 -10.48
CA TYR A 350 13.39 2.51 -11.02
C TYR A 350 13.36 2.03 -12.46
N THR A 351 12.25 1.42 -12.90
CA THR A 351 12.17 0.81 -14.23
C THR A 351 11.22 1.50 -15.19
N GLY A 352 10.22 2.23 -14.68
CA GLY A 352 9.14 2.80 -15.50
C GLY A 352 8.14 1.75 -16.02
N GLU A 353 8.31 0.46 -15.69
CA GLU A 353 7.50 -0.62 -16.24
C GLU A 353 6.07 -0.61 -15.69
N LYS A 354 5.09 -0.50 -16.57
CA LYS A 354 3.67 -0.39 -16.20
C LYS A 354 3.14 -1.58 -15.40
N GLN A 355 3.74 -2.77 -15.50
CA GLN A 355 3.27 -3.96 -14.78
C GLN A 355 3.19 -3.75 -13.26
N TYR A 356 4.11 -2.95 -12.71
CA TYR A 356 4.09 -2.61 -11.29
C TYR A 356 2.93 -1.68 -10.94
N ALA A 357 2.60 -0.74 -11.84
CA ALA A 357 1.45 0.14 -11.65
C ALA A 357 0.11 -0.60 -11.81
N ASP A 358 0.03 -1.60 -12.70
CA ASP A 358 -1.13 -2.48 -12.86
C ASP A 358 -1.36 -3.34 -11.58
N TYR A 359 -0.28 -3.88 -11.01
CA TYR A 359 -0.34 -4.58 -9.73
C TYR A 359 -0.85 -3.67 -8.59
N ILE A 360 -0.31 -2.45 -8.51
CA ILE A 360 -0.74 -1.45 -7.52
C ILE A 360 -2.25 -1.19 -7.66
N GLU A 361 -2.74 -0.89 -8.86
CA GLU A 361 -4.17 -0.63 -9.10
C GLU A 361 -5.04 -1.79 -8.60
N ARG A 362 -4.67 -3.02 -8.97
CA ARG A 362 -5.40 -4.21 -8.57
C ARG A 362 -5.40 -4.39 -7.04
N ALA A 363 -4.26 -4.19 -6.39
CA ALA A 363 -4.11 -4.28 -4.94
C ALA A 363 -4.89 -3.19 -4.19
N LEU A 364 -5.02 -1.99 -4.77
CA LEU A 364 -5.81 -0.91 -4.19
C LEU A 364 -7.29 -1.31 -4.06
N TYR A 365 -7.91 -1.83 -5.12
CA TYR A 365 -9.32 -2.23 -5.08
C TYR A 365 -9.54 -3.52 -4.29
N ASN A 366 -8.72 -4.55 -4.50
CA ASN A 366 -8.99 -5.90 -4.01
C ASN A 366 -8.22 -6.27 -2.74
N GLY A 367 -7.37 -5.37 -2.28
CA GLY A 367 -6.66 -5.44 -1.00
C GLY A 367 -7.02 -4.25 -0.11
N PHE A 368 -6.51 -3.04 -0.40
CA PHE A 368 -6.67 -1.87 0.47
C PHE A 368 -8.12 -1.55 0.79
N LEU A 369 -8.96 -1.44 -0.24
CA LEU A 369 -10.39 -1.18 -0.06
C LEU A 369 -11.14 -2.42 0.44
N ALA A 370 -10.81 -3.62 -0.09
CA ALA A 370 -11.55 -4.83 0.22
C ALA A 370 -11.30 -5.33 1.66
N GLN A 371 -10.13 -5.09 2.22
CA GLN A 371 -9.78 -5.54 3.57
C GLN A 371 -9.95 -4.47 4.66
N GLN A 372 -10.45 -3.27 4.33
CA GLN A 372 -10.89 -2.28 5.31
C GLN A 372 -12.40 -2.24 5.43
N ASN A 373 -12.92 -2.29 6.64
CA ASN A 373 -14.32 -2.03 6.90
C ASN A 373 -14.63 -0.54 6.66
N ALA A 374 -15.58 -0.26 5.78
CA ALA A 374 -15.92 1.10 5.34
C ALA A 374 -16.48 2.00 6.44
N ASP A 375 -17.07 1.42 7.49
CA ASP A 375 -17.71 2.18 8.57
C ASP A 375 -16.77 2.39 9.74
N THR A 376 -15.98 1.36 10.09
CA THR A 376 -15.16 1.33 11.30
C THR A 376 -13.69 1.61 11.07
N GLY A 377 -13.20 1.43 9.83
CA GLY A 377 -11.77 1.49 9.48
C GLY A 377 -10.97 0.22 9.85
N MET A 378 -11.62 -0.78 10.45
CA MET A 378 -10.93 -1.96 10.93
C MET A 378 -10.53 -2.90 9.81
N PRO A 379 -9.34 -3.55 9.90
CA PRO A 379 -8.91 -4.53 8.92
C PRO A 379 -9.62 -5.87 9.11
N THR A 380 -9.75 -6.63 8.01
CA THR A 380 -9.74 -8.09 8.11
C THR A 380 -8.29 -8.56 7.96
N TYR A 381 -7.84 -9.44 8.86
CA TYR A 381 -6.45 -9.94 8.85
C TYR A 381 -6.15 -10.68 7.55
N PHE A 382 -6.95 -11.71 7.29
CA PHE A 382 -6.96 -12.47 6.06
C PHE A 382 -8.23 -12.16 5.26
N LEU A 383 -8.11 -12.13 3.94
CA LEU A 383 -9.25 -12.08 3.04
C LEU A 383 -9.64 -13.53 2.69
N PRO A 384 -10.73 -14.06 3.25
CA PRO A 384 -11.12 -15.43 2.97
C PRO A 384 -11.66 -15.56 1.55
N LEU A 385 -11.20 -16.56 0.79
CA LEU A 385 -11.54 -16.80 -0.61
C LEU A 385 -12.33 -18.09 -0.85
N ALA A 386 -12.53 -18.93 0.18
CA ALA A 386 -13.39 -20.09 0.09
C ALA A 386 -14.85 -19.67 -0.21
N ALA A 387 -15.60 -20.51 -0.92
CA ALA A 387 -16.99 -20.24 -1.21
C ALA A 387 -17.82 -20.09 0.09
N GLY A 388 -18.72 -19.11 0.11
CA GLY A 388 -19.56 -18.81 1.27
C GLY A 388 -18.82 -18.19 2.46
N SER A 389 -17.70 -17.56 2.21
CA SER A 389 -16.91 -16.90 3.25
C SER A 389 -17.57 -15.62 3.77
N ARG A 390 -17.10 -15.19 4.95
CA ARG A 390 -17.40 -13.87 5.55
C ARG A 390 -16.09 -13.24 6.02
N LYS A 391 -15.96 -11.92 5.86
CA LYS A 391 -14.84 -11.16 6.44
C LYS A 391 -14.95 -11.12 7.96
N LYS A 392 -13.81 -11.21 8.64
CA LYS A 392 -13.72 -11.09 10.09
C LYS A 392 -12.97 -9.79 10.41
N TRP A 393 -13.71 -8.82 10.90
CA TRP A 393 -13.16 -7.51 11.21
C TRP A 393 -12.49 -7.48 12.57
N GLY A 394 -11.37 -6.77 12.65
CA GLY A 394 -10.73 -6.45 13.92
C GLY A 394 -11.53 -5.46 14.75
N THR A 395 -11.09 -5.23 15.97
CA THR A 395 -11.67 -4.27 16.90
C THR A 395 -10.78 -3.05 17.08
N LYS A 396 -11.33 -1.91 17.45
CA LYS A 396 -10.60 -0.63 17.54
C LYS A 396 -9.50 -0.63 18.61
N THR A 397 -9.67 -1.37 19.72
CA THR A 397 -8.81 -1.23 20.91
C THR A 397 -8.38 -2.55 21.55
N ARG A 398 -8.70 -3.70 20.94
CA ARG A 398 -8.48 -5.01 21.58
C ARG A 398 -7.65 -6.00 20.80
N ASP A 399 -7.43 -5.78 19.50
CA ASP A 399 -6.68 -6.72 18.66
C ASP A 399 -5.28 -6.20 18.34
N PHE A 400 -5.20 -5.04 17.69
CA PHE A 400 -3.95 -4.40 17.27
C PHE A 400 -2.98 -5.35 16.55
N TRP A 401 -3.50 -6.23 15.68
CA TRP A 401 -2.66 -7.07 14.84
C TRP A 401 -1.72 -6.21 13.98
N CYS A 402 -0.68 -6.82 13.40
CA CYS A 402 0.16 -6.14 12.40
C CYS A 402 -0.69 -5.45 11.31
N CYS A 403 -1.78 -6.10 10.90
CA CYS A 403 -2.71 -5.58 9.90
C CYS A 403 -3.47 -4.31 10.31
N HIS A 404 -3.65 -4.02 11.61
CA HIS A 404 -4.15 -2.71 12.06
C HIS A 404 -3.14 -1.61 11.71
N GLY A 405 -1.86 -1.88 11.95
CA GLY A 405 -0.79 -0.96 11.66
C GLY A 405 -0.60 -0.70 10.17
N THR A 406 -0.54 -1.75 9.36
CA THR A 406 -0.40 -1.59 7.91
C THR A 406 -1.65 -1.00 7.27
N MET A 407 -2.86 -1.25 7.83
CA MET A 407 -4.09 -0.65 7.33
C MET A 407 -4.11 0.87 7.51
N VAL A 408 -3.75 1.37 8.69
CA VAL A 408 -3.74 2.84 8.89
C VAL A 408 -2.72 3.54 8.00
N GLN A 409 -1.59 2.89 7.67
CA GLN A 409 -0.62 3.40 6.72
C GLN A 409 -1.11 3.30 5.26
N ALA A 410 -1.73 2.18 4.89
CA ALA A 410 -2.23 1.95 3.53
C ALA A 410 -3.20 3.04 3.09
N GLN A 411 -4.11 3.44 3.97
CA GLN A 411 -5.10 4.48 3.67
C GLN A 411 -4.49 5.90 3.57
N THR A 412 -3.21 6.06 3.81
CA THR A 412 -2.49 7.34 3.67
C THR A 412 -1.44 7.32 2.57
N LEU A 413 -1.32 6.18 1.86
CA LEU A 413 -0.31 5.99 0.81
C LEU A 413 -0.72 6.59 -0.55
N TYR A 414 -2.00 6.81 -0.79
CA TYR A 414 -2.54 7.22 -2.10
C TYR A 414 -1.81 8.41 -2.73
N PRO A 415 -1.52 9.53 -2.02
CA PRO A 415 -0.84 10.67 -2.60
C PRO A 415 0.56 10.36 -3.19
N GLU A 416 1.22 9.31 -2.69
CA GLU A 416 2.59 8.96 -3.09
C GLU A 416 2.68 8.08 -4.34
N ILE A 417 1.56 7.44 -4.74
CA ILE A 417 1.55 6.42 -5.80
C ILE A 417 0.77 6.82 -7.04
N ILE A 418 0.10 7.99 -7.03
CA ILE A 418 -0.75 8.42 -8.14
C ILE A 418 0.08 9.05 -9.25
N TYR A 419 1.02 9.93 -8.89
CA TYR A 419 1.81 10.70 -9.82
C TYR A 419 3.30 10.52 -9.59
N TYR A 420 4.02 10.49 -10.71
CA TYR A 420 5.47 10.55 -10.75
C TYR A 420 5.90 11.61 -11.75
N THR A 421 7.14 12.08 -11.64
CA THR A 421 7.74 13.00 -12.59
C THR A 421 9.10 12.49 -13.04
N ASP A 422 9.48 12.88 -14.23
CA ASP A 422 10.87 12.91 -14.66
C ASP A 422 11.23 14.34 -15.09
N SER A 423 12.37 14.54 -15.77
CA SER A 423 12.80 15.89 -16.21
C SER A 423 11.82 16.54 -17.21
N GLU A 424 10.96 15.79 -17.89
CA GLU A 424 10.20 16.24 -19.06
C GLU A 424 8.69 16.11 -18.92
N ARG A 425 8.20 15.26 -18.00
CA ARG A 425 6.78 14.87 -18.00
C ARG A 425 6.22 14.59 -16.61
N LEU A 426 4.89 14.70 -16.52
CA LEU A 426 4.08 14.15 -15.44
C LEU A 426 3.57 12.76 -15.85
N ILE A 427 3.75 11.75 -15.02
CA ILE A 427 3.26 10.39 -15.23
C ILE A 427 2.07 10.13 -14.32
N VAL A 428 0.93 9.80 -14.90
CA VAL A 428 -0.29 9.39 -14.19
C VAL A 428 -0.30 7.87 -14.08
N SER A 429 0.06 7.38 -12.91
CA SER A 429 0.17 5.95 -12.62
C SER A 429 -1.15 5.33 -12.16
N GLN A 430 -1.90 6.04 -11.30
CA GLN A 430 -3.15 5.54 -10.73
C GLN A 430 -4.31 6.50 -10.98
N TYR A 431 -5.48 5.93 -11.26
CA TYR A 431 -6.69 6.70 -11.59
C TYR A 431 -7.57 6.86 -10.34
N ILE A 432 -7.08 7.65 -9.40
CA ILE A 432 -7.77 8.02 -8.16
C ILE A 432 -8.15 9.50 -8.26
N PRO A 433 -9.41 9.90 -8.01
CA PRO A 433 -9.79 11.32 -7.99
C PRO A 433 -8.86 12.11 -7.10
N SER A 434 -8.12 13.05 -7.71
CA SER A 434 -7.06 13.77 -6.99
C SER A 434 -6.68 15.07 -7.71
N ARG A 435 -6.06 15.96 -6.95
CA ARG A 435 -5.49 17.21 -7.45
C ARG A 435 -4.02 17.27 -7.08
N PHE A 436 -3.20 17.46 -8.11
CA PHE A 436 -1.77 17.72 -7.98
C PHE A 436 -1.49 19.20 -8.19
N GLU A 437 -0.66 19.79 -7.32
CA GLU A 437 -0.12 21.14 -7.45
C GLU A 437 1.40 21.06 -7.27
N GLY A 438 2.16 21.36 -8.34
CA GLY A 438 3.60 21.20 -8.32
C GLY A 438 4.28 21.68 -9.59
N GLU A 439 5.54 21.34 -9.76
CA GLU A 439 6.33 21.67 -10.95
C GLU A 439 6.41 20.47 -11.90
N VAL A 440 6.24 20.72 -13.19
CA VAL A 440 6.44 19.77 -14.28
C VAL A 440 7.24 20.48 -15.38
N SER A 441 8.38 19.93 -15.77
CA SER A 441 9.26 20.57 -16.79
C SER A 441 9.64 22.02 -16.47
N GLY A 442 9.78 22.36 -15.18
CA GLY A 442 10.09 23.72 -14.73
C GLY A 442 8.90 24.69 -14.73
N HIS A 443 7.68 24.20 -14.94
CA HIS A 443 6.46 25.00 -14.94
C HIS A 443 5.57 24.65 -13.76
N SER A 444 4.93 25.67 -13.15
CA SER A 444 3.94 25.46 -12.09
C SER A 444 2.63 24.96 -12.69
N VAL A 445 2.22 23.78 -12.30
CA VAL A 445 1.08 23.06 -12.87
C VAL A 445 0.06 22.72 -11.78
N THR A 446 -1.21 22.97 -12.06
CA THR A 446 -2.34 22.36 -11.35
C THR A 446 -2.94 21.31 -12.27
N PHE A 447 -2.94 20.07 -11.83
CA PHE A 447 -3.54 18.94 -12.54
C PHE A 447 -4.60 18.29 -11.66
N GLU A 448 -5.81 18.13 -12.20
CA GLU A 448 -6.91 17.50 -11.50
C GLU A 448 -7.44 16.34 -12.31
N GLN A 449 -7.61 15.19 -11.67
CA GLN A 449 -8.28 14.05 -12.25
C GLN A 449 -9.54 13.68 -11.47
N THR A 450 -10.58 13.38 -12.23
CA THR A 450 -11.81 12.78 -11.71
C THR A 450 -12.08 11.50 -12.46
N THR A 451 -12.44 10.46 -11.72
CA THR A 451 -12.91 9.22 -12.34
C THR A 451 -14.41 9.28 -12.42
N GLY A 452 -14.93 8.97 -13.60
CA GLY A 452 -16.35 8.73 -13.80
C GLY A 452 -16.48 7.40 -14.49
N MET A 453 -17.40 6.57 -14.10
CA MET A 453 -17.89 5.57 -15.04
C MET A 453 -18.82 6.26 -16.01
N LYS A 454 -18.76 5.85 -17.27
CA LYS A 454 -19.81 6.22 -18.19
C LYS A 454 -21.06 5.53 -17.70
N TYR A 455 -21.92 6.27 -17.03
CA TYR A 455 -23.26 5.79 -16.79
C TYR A 455 -23.91 5.48 -18.14
N TYR A 456 -24.59 4.35 -18.21
CA TYR A 456 -25.63 4.24 -19.20
C TYR A 456 -26.53 5.46 -19.01
N ASN A 457 -26.69 6.28 -20.03
CA ASN A 457 -27.74 7.25 -19.97
C ASN A 457 -29.06 6.46 -19.92
N ASP A 458 -30.09 7.02 -19.32
CA ASP A 458 -31.41 6.37 -19.19
C ASP A 458 -31.98 5.87 -20.52
N GLN A 459 -31.52 6.43 -21.65
CA GLN A 459 -31.90 6.02 -23.00
C GLN A 459 -31.16 4.76 -23.49
N ALA A 460 -29.89 4.59 -23.15
CA ALA A 460 -29.14 3.39 -23.57
C ALA A 460 -29.72 2.09 -22.98
N PHE A 461 -30.41 2.18 -21.85
CA PHE A 461 -31.08 1.04 -21.23
C PHE A 461 -32.25 0.48 -22.06
N PHE A 462 -32.91 1.33 -22.84
CA PHE A 462 -34.06 0.95 -23.67
C PHE A 462 -33.69 0.81 -25.15
N ASP A 463 -32.44 1.04 -25.51
CA ASP A 463 -32.00 0.93 -26.91
C ASP A 463 -31.44 -0.50 -27.14
N GLU A 464 -32.20 -1.34 -27.83
CA GLU A 464 -31.81 -2.72 -28.21
C GLU A 464 -30.53 -2.81 -29.07
N LYS A 465 -29.95 -1.68 -29.44
CA LYS A 465 -28.75 -1.57 -30.27
C LYS A 465 -27.47 -1.37 -29.48
N ASP A 466 -27.53 -1.30 -28.14
CA ASP A 466 -26.31 -1.29 -27.31
C ASP A 466 -25.68 -2.69 -27.40
N ASP A 467 -24.52 -2.79 -28.04
CA ASP A 467 -23.78 -4.01 -28.35
C ASP A 467 -23.20 -4.72 -27.13
N GLY A 468 -23.72 -4.43 -25.93
CA GLY A 468 -23.30 -5.06 -24.68
C GLY A 468 -21.95 -4.62 -24.13
N GLN A 469 -21.36 -3.55 -24.66
CA GLN A 469 -20.19 -2.90 -24.04
C GLN A 469 -20.62 -2.18 -22.75
N MET A 470 -20.63 -2.92 -21.67
CA MET A 470 -21.30 -2.53 -20.44
C MET A 470 -20.44 -1.71 -19.48
N SER A 471 -19.15 -1.52 -19.71
CA SER A 471 -18.33 -0.65 -18.90
C SER A 471 -17.27 0.08 -19.73
N ARG A 472 -17.30 1.39 -19.67
CA ARG A 472 -16.23 2.24 -20.19
C ARG A 472 -15.72 3.10 -19.04
N TRP A 473 -14.48 2.92 -18.67
CA TRP A 473 -13.84 3.76 -17.67
C TRP A 473 -13.57 5.13 -18.28
N LEU A 474 -14.35 6.12 -17.86
CA LEU A 474 -14.20 7.51 -18.27
C LEU A 474 -13.35 8.25 -17.25
N LEU A 475 -12.21 8.72 -17.68
CA LEU A 475 -11.32 9.57 -16.91
C LEU A 475 -11.39 11.00 -17.47
N LYS A 476 -11.56 11.97 -16.58
CA LYS A 476 -11.60 13.38 -16.91
C LYS A 476 -10.47 14.10 -16.21
N PHE A 477 -9.76 14.91 -16.98
CA PHE A 477 -8.63 15.66 -16.48
C PHE A 477 -8.78 17.13 -16.82
N SER A 478 -8.35 18.00 -15.90
CA SER A 478 -8.13 19.41 -16.17
C SER A 478 -6.69 19.77 -15.81
N VAL A 479 -6.08 20.57 -16.65
CA VAL A 479 -4.69 21.00 -16.50
C VAL A 479 -4.64 22.52 -16.60
N LYS A 480 -3.97 23.17 -15.66
CA LYS A 480 -3.72 24.62 -15.69
C LYS A 480 -2.24 24.88 -15.49
N CYS A 481 -1.68 25.67 -16.38
CA CYS A 481 -0.32 26.16 -16.32
C CYS A 481 -0.29 27.67 -16.64
N ALA A 482 0.30 28.46 -15.75
CA ALA A 482 0.28 29.92 -15.88
C ALA A 482 1.08 30.45 -17.08
N ASP A 483 2.08 29.69 -17.56
CA ASP A 483 3.10 30.16 -18.49
C ASP A 483 2.87 29.76 -19.96
N ASN A 484 1.67 29.27 -20.31
CA ASN A 484 1.38 28.74 -21.66
C ASN A 484 2.44 27.71 -22.11
N ALA A 485 2.78 26.77 -21.23
CA ALA A 485 3.87 25.86 -21.46
C ALA A 485 3.42 24.58 -22.18
N LYS A 486 4.30 24.13 -23.05
CA LYS A 486 4.14 22.86 -23.74
C LYS A 486 4.99 21.80 -23.07
N PHE A 487 4.35 20.80 -22.45
CA PHE A 487 5.01 19.64 -21.84
C PHE A 487 4.21 18.36 -22.08
N THR A 488 4.78 17.24 -21.68
CA THR A 488 4.15 15.92 -21.86
C THR A 488 3.48 15.44 -20.57
N ILE A 489 2.28 14.89 -20.71
CA ILE A 489 1.65 14.08 -19.66
C ILE A 489 1.51 12.66 -20.18
N SER A 490 2.00 11.69 -19.41
CA SER A 490 1.96 10.27 -19.74
C SER A 490 0.89 9.57 -18.91
N PHE A 491 -0.04 8.89 -19.57
CA PHE A 491 -1.15 8.18 -18.95
C PHE A 491 -0.95 6.68 -19.10
N ARG A 492 -0.90 5.94 -18.01
CA ARG A 492 -0.81 4.48 -18.04
C ARG A 492 -2.02 3.88 -18.75
N VAL A 493 -1.80 2.95 -19.66
CA VAL A 493 -2.89 2.13 -20.22
C VAL A 493 -3.05 0.90 -19.32
N PRO A 494 -4.18 0.77 -18.58
CA PRO A 494 -4.40 -0.37 -17.71
C PRO A 494 -4.36 -1.71 -18.44
N GLU A 495 -3.91 -2.77 -17.77
CA GLU A 495 -3.80 -4.12 -18.37
C GLU A 495 -5.16 -4.70 -18.81
N TRP A 496 -6.23 -4.29 -18.15
CA TRP A 496 -7.59 -4.74 -18.42
C TRP A 496 -8.27 -4.04 -19.61
N THR A 497 -7.59 -3.08 -20.26
CA THR A 497 -8.13 -2.35 -21.39
C THR A 497 -8.25 -3.27 -22.61
N VAL A 498 -9.43 -3.32 -23.23
CA VAL A 498 -9.72 -4.09 -24.43
C VAL A 498 -9.76 -3.19 -25.65
N GLY A 499 -8.82 -3.36 -26.58
CA GLY A 499 -8.72 -2.52 -27.76
C GLY A 499 -8.04 -1.16 -27.51
N ALA A 500 -8.32 -0.18 -28.36
CA ALA A 500 -7.68 1.13 -28.31
C ALA A 500 -8.45 2.09 -27.39
N PRO A 501 -7.77 2.85 -26.53
CA PRO A 501 -8.38 3.95 -25.79
C PRO A 501 -8.92 5.04 -26.73
N GLU A 502 -10.07 5.64 -26.36
CA GLU A 502 -10.59 6.82 -27.05
C GLU A 502 -10.16 8.07 -26.27
N ILE A 503 -9.63 9.07 -26.97
CA ILE A 503 -9.05 10.26 -26.35
C ILE A 503 -9.70 11.51 -26.95
N GLU A 504 -10.10 12.43 -26.09
CA GLU A 504 -10.65 13.72 -26.46
C GLU A 504 -9.89 14.84 -25.73
N LEU A 505 -9.19 15.67 -26.46
CA LEU A 505 -8.46 16.83 -25.96
C LEU A 505 -9.21 18.11 -26.35
N ASN A 506 -9.61 18.93 -25.37
CA ASN A 506 -10.34 20.18 -25.54
C ASN A 506 -11.62 20.05 -26.44
N GLY A 507 -12.31 18.90 -26.29
CA GLY A 507 -13.52 18.59 -27.06
C GLY A 507 -13.26 18.00 -28.46
N GLU A 508 -12.02 17.84 -28.86
CA GLU A 508 -11.66 17.25 -30.15
C GLU A 508 -11.08 15.83 -29.96
N LYS A 509 -11.57 14.87 -30.76
CA LYS A 509 -11.01 13.52 -30.77
C LYS A 509 -9.60 13.54 -31.34
N ILE A 510 -8.66 12.96 -30.61
CA ILE A 510 -7.28 12.81 -31.03
C ILE A 510 -6.89 11.34 -31.06
N THR A 511 -5.85 11.02 -31.83
CA THR A 511 -5.19 9.72 -31.80
C THR A 511 -3.84 9.90 -31.16
N ALA A 512 -3.56 9.15 -30.10
CA ALA A 512 -2.24 9.09 -29.49
C ALA A 512 -1.70 7.65 -29.58
N ARG A 513 -0.39 7.56 -29.76
CA ARG A 513 0.30 6.27 -29.78
C ARG A 513 0.53 5.78 -28.35
N VAL A 514 0.34 4.49 -28.16
CA VAL A 514 0.73 3.81 -26.93
C VAL A 514 2.18 3.34 -27.07
N GLU A 515 3.05 3.83 -26.21
CA GLU A 515 4.47 3.46 -26.16
C GLU A 515 4.79 2.98 -24.75
N ASP A 516 5.40 1.81 -24.64
CA ASP A 516 5.77 1.17 -23.36
C ASP A 516 4.62 1.08 -22.34
N GLY A 517 3.38 1.01 -22.84
CA GLY A 517 2.17 0.94 -22.03
C GLY A 517 1.64 2.28 -21.54
N TYR A 518 2.13 3.38 -22.09
CA TYR A 518 1.67 4.74 -21.77
C TYR A 518 1.17 5.48 -23.03
N ILE A 519 0.15 6.30 -22.84
CA ILE A 519 -0.30 7.31 -23.80
C ILE A 519 0.45 8.59 -23.47
N ASN A 520 1.28 9.08 -24.40
CA ASN A 520 2.03 10.32 -24.23
C ASN A 520 1.33 11.45 -24.98
N ILE A 521 0.87 12.48 -24.25
CA ILE A 521 0.19 13.64 -24.83
C ILE A 521 1.03 14.88 -24.55
N THR A 522 1.56 15.48 -25.62
CA THR A 522 2.28 16.74 -25.56
C THR A 522 1.38 17.85 -26.11
N ALA A 523 1.01 18.79 -25.27
CA ALA A 523 0.10 19.87 -25.63
C ALA A 523 0.47 21.17 -24.92
N ASP A 524 -0.14 22.27 -25.35
CA ASP A 524 -0.19 23.51 -24.58
C ASP A 524 -1.25 23.36 -23.49
N TRP A 525 -0.78 23.39 -22.24
CA TRP A 525 -1.59 23.10 -21.06
C TRP A 525 -2.02 24.37 -20.29
N SER A 526 -2.09 25.52 -20.92
CA SER A 526 -2.52 26.76 -20.26
C SER A 526 -3.89 26.65 -19.57
N ASP A 527 -4.86 26.03 -20.23
CA ASP A 527 -6.17 25.63 -19.67
C ASP A 527 -6.71 24.46 -20.49
N GLY A 528 -6.18 23.27 -20.25
CA GLY A 528 -6.48 22.07 -21.03
C GLY A 528 -7.49 21.15 -20.35
N THR A 529 -8.37 20.54 -21.13
CA THR A 529 -9.27 19.46 -20.70
C THR A 529 -8.98 18.20 -21.50
N LEU A 530 -8.92 17.08 -20.83
CA LEU A 530 -8.69 15.78 -21.47
C LEU A 530 -9.70 14.76 -20.94
N GLN A 531 -10.22 13.94 -21.83
CA GLN A 531 -10.99 12.75 -21.48
C GLN A 531 -10.34 11.54 -22.12
N ILE A 532 -10.23 10.46 -21.35
CA ILE A 532 -9.74 9.16 -21.82
C ILE A 532 -10.77 8.11 -21.46
N PHE A 533 -11.20 7.34 -22.46
CA PHE A 533 -12.06 6.18 -22.29
C PHE A 533 -11.22 4.92 -22.45
N PHE A 534 -11.19 4.09 -21.42
CA PHE A 534 -10.61 2.76 -21.48
C PHE A 534 -11.71 1.72 -21.66
N PRO A 535 -11.85 1.10 -22.85
CA PRO A 535 -12.79 0.01 -23.04
C PRO A 535 -12.44 -1.16 -22.12
N SER A 536 -13.43 -1.72 -21.45
CA SER A 536 -13.28 -2.91 -20.61
C SER A 536 -14.44 -3.87 -20.82
N GLU A 537 -14.22 -5.13 -20.46
CA GLU A 537 -15.26 -6.16 -20.45
C GLU A 537 -15.17 -6.99 -19.19
N LEU A 538 -16.28 -7.63 -18.83
CA LEU A 538 -16.26 -8.66 -17.78
C LEU A 538 -15.45 -9.86 -18.27
N ARG A 539 -14.53 -10.32 -17.42
CA ARG A 539 -13.72 -11.50 -17.71
C ARG A 539 -13.69 -12.45 -16.53
N MET A 540 -13.51 -13.73 -16.82
CA MET A 540 -13.22 -14.73 -15.82
C MET A 540 -11.73 -15.01 -15.77
N GLU A 541 -11.09 -14.63 -14.67
CA GLU A 541 -9.69 -14.94 -14.42
C GLU A 541 -9.57 -16.29 -13.76
N ARG A 542 -9.02 -17.24 -14.50
CA ARG A 542 -8.89 -18.63 -14.07
C ARG A 542 -7.59 -18.86 -13.31
N LEU A 543 -7.65 -19.74 -12.32
CA LEU A 543 -6.45 -20.13 -11.57
C LEU A 543 -5.59 -21.10 -12.40
N PRO A 544 -4.26 -20.94 -12.39
CA PRO A 544 -3.37 -21.77 -13.21
C PRO A 544 -3.43 -23.27 -12.89
N ASP A 545 -3.60 -23.63 -11.62
CA ASP A 545 -3.66 -25.01 -11.13
C ASP A 545 -5.07 -25.60 -11.12
N MET A 546 -6.10 -24.74 -11.22
CA MET A 546 -7.51 -25.13 -11.30
C MET A 546 -8.22 -24.29 -12.39
N PRO A 547 -7.96 -24.58 -13.68
CA PRO A 547 -8.46 -23.76 -14.79
C PRO A 547 -9.99 -23.79 -14.92
N GLU A 548 -10.68 -24.73 -14.28
CA GLU A 548 -12.13 -24.72 -14.16
C GLU A 548 -12.64 -23.68 -13.17
N LEU A 549 -11.78 -23.17 -12.27
CA LEU A 549 -12.14 -22.21 -11.22
C LEU A 549 -11.63 -20.80 -11.56
N GLY A 550 -12.52 -19.82 -11.53
CA GLY A 550 -12.16 -18.45 -11.87
C GLY A 550 -12.95 -17.40 -11.09
N ALA A 551 -12.37 -16.21 -10.98
CA ALA A 551 -13.02 -15.03 -10.42
C ALA A 551 -13.58 -14.14 -11.54
N VAL A 552 -14.76 -13.59 -11.32
CA VAL A 552 -15.34 -12.58 -12.24
C VAL A 552 -14.73 -11.22 -11.93
N VAL A 553 -14.21 -10.56 -12.96
CA VAL A 553 -13.48 -9.28 -12.80
C VAL A 553 -14.03 -8.24 -13.78
N ASP A 554 -14.24 -7.03 -13.29
CA ASP A 554 -14.64 -5.85 -14.07
C ASP A 554 -13.56 -4.75 -14.00
N GLY A 555 -12.83 -4.56 -15.09
CA GLY A 555 -11.63 -3.73 -15.05
C GLY A 555 -10.62 -4.28 -14.03
N PRO A 556 -10.17 -3.49 -13.04
CA PRO A 556 -9.28 -3.96 -11.97
C PRO A 556 -10.03 -4.61 -10.79
N ILE A 557 -11.36 -4.61 -10.80
CA ILE A 557 -12.19 -4.92 -9.64
C ILE A 557 -12.64 -6.38 -9.66
N VAL A 558 -12.28 -7.14 -8.63
CA VAL A 558 -12.83 -8.47 -8.40
C VAL A 558 -14.24 -8.36 -7.86
N LEU A 559 -15.15 -9.10 -8.46
CA LEU A 559 -16.55 -9.16 -8.06
C LEU A 559 -16.80 -10.37 -7.17
N ALA A 560 -17.54 -10.16 -6.11
CA ALA A 560 -18.00 -11.20 -5.20
C ALA A 560 -19.46 -11.51 -5.45
N GLY A 561 -19.78 -12.77 -5.72
CA GLY A 561 -21.17 -13.23 -5.79
C GLY A 561 -21.76 -13.39 -4.39
N LEU A 562 -22.95 -12.82 -4.15
CA LEU A 562 -23.66 -12.92 -2.86
C LEU A 562 -24.36 -14.29 -2.77
N ILE A 563 -23.55 -15.30 -2.52
CA ILE A 563 -24.00 -16.69 -2.42
C ILE A 563 -23.07 -17.49 -1.50
N SER A 564 -23.63 -18.44 -0.76
CA SER A 564 -22.92 -19.26 0.22
C SER A 564 -22.16 -20.46 -0.36
N ALA A 565 -22.27 -20.72 -1.66
CA ALA A 565 -21.60 -21.84 -2.31
C ALA A 565 -21.31 -21.54 -3.77
N ASP A 566 -20.35 -22.24 -4.36
CA ASP A 566 -20.13 -22.21 -5.80
C ASP A 566 -21.34 -22.86 -6.52
N CYS A 567 -22.03 -22.08 -7.35
CA CYS A 567 -23.15 -22.57 -8.16
C CYS A 567 -22.75 -22.88 -9.62
N GLY A 568 -21.50 -22.63 -9.97
CA GLY A 568 -21.02 -22.64 -11.34
C GLY A 568 -21.59 -21.51 -12.21
N ILE A 569 -20.85 -21.12 -13.23
CA ILE A 569 -21.29 -20.14 -14.24
C ILE A 569 -21.24 -20.81 -15.60
N LYS A 570 -22.41 -20.97 -16.24
CA LYS A 570 -22.51 -21.47 -17.62
C LYS A 570 -22.13 -20.37 -18.60
N GLY A 571 -21.46 -20.72 -19.71
CA GLY A 571 -21.01 -19.75 -20.71
C GLY A 571 -19.99 -18.77 -20.18
N ALA A 572 -19.09 -19.25 -19.34
CA ALA A 572 -18.04 -18.44 -18.67
C ALA A 572 -17.03 -17.83 -19.65
N ASP A 573 -16.98 -18.31 -20.88
CA ASP A 573 -16.23 -17.75 -22.01
C ASP A 573 -16.87 -16.49 -22.62
N LYS A 574 -18.16 -16.20 -22.31
CA LYS A 574 -18.90 -15.05 -22.80
C LYS A 574 -19.72 -14.39 -21.69
N LEU A 575 -19.04 -13.82 -20.71
CA LEU A 575 -19.70 -13.25 -19.54
C LEU A 575 -20.68 -12.12 -19.88
N SER A 576 -20.48 -11.35 -20.96
CA SER A 576 -21.42 -10.33 -21.43
C SER A 576 -22.81 -10.87 -21.76
N GLU A 577 -22.93 -12.13 -22.17
CA GLU A 577 -24.20 -12.81 -22.40
C GLU A 577 -24.83 -13.36 -21.11
N GLN A 578 -24.03 -13.55 -20.05
CA GLN A 578 -24.41 -14.20 -18.81
C GLN A 578 -24.66 -13.23 -17.66
N PHE A 579 -24.31 -11.97 -17.83
CA PHE A 579 -24.43 -10.93 -16.82
C PHE A 579 -25.23 -9.73 -17.35
N MET A 580 -25.87 -9.02 -16.46
CA MET A 580 -26.54 -7.76 -16.70
C MET A 580 -26.25 -6.80 -15.55
N PRO A 581 -26.16 -5.48 -15.81
CA PRO A 581 -26.00 -4.50 -14.74
C PRO A 581 -27.10 -4.59 -13.68
N GLN A 582 -26.73 -4.36 -12.43
CA GLN A 582 -27.67 -4.34 -11.32
C GLN A 582 -28.33 -2.96 -11.23
N LEU A 583 -29.67 -2.94 -11.29
CA LEU A 583 -30.46 -1.75 -10.99
C LEU A 583 -30.73 -1.64 -9.49
N GLU A 584 -30.44 -0.49 -8.91
CA GLU A 584 -30.97 -0.14 -7.59
C GLU A 584 -32.25 0.70 -7.75
N HIS A 585 -33.34 0.17 -7.19
CA HIS A 585 -34.61 0.89 -7.12
C HIS A 585 -34.58 1.83 -5.92
N THR A 586 -34.51 3.14 -6.18
CA THR A 586 -34.89 4.17 -5.21
C THR A 586 -36.05 4.96 -5.78
N TYR A 587 -37.01 5.32 -4.92
CA TYR A 587 -38.27 5.99 -5.28
C TYR A 587 -38.10 7.04 -6.39
N GLY A 588 -38.58 6.74 -7.60
CA GLY A 588 -38.65 7.65 -8.73
C GLY A 588 -37.35 7.89 -9.50
N THR A 589 -36.23 7.32 -9.10
CA THR A 589 -34.96 7.35 -9.82
C THR A 589 -34.37 5.94 -9.88
N PHE A 590 -33.69 5.62 -10.97
CA PHE A 590 -33.00 4.34 -11.16
C PHE A 590 -31.49 4.59 -11.23
N PRO A 591 -30.81 4.87 -10.10
CA PRO A 591 -29.36 4.98 -10.14
C PRO A 591 -28.77 3.59 -10.39
N TRP A 592 -27.97 3.48 -11.42
CA TRP A 592 -27.14 2.32 -11.62
C TRP A 592 -26.10 2.25 -10.51
N ARG A 593 -25.97 1.06 -9.90
CA ARG A 593 -24.88 0.83 -9.00
C ARG A 593 -23.62 0.49 -9.80
N GLN A 594 -22.57 1.25 -9.61
CA GLN A 594 -21.30 1.02 -10.29
C GLN A 594 -20.76 -0.38 -10.00
N ASN A 595 -20.24 -1.06 -11.05
CA ASN A 595 -19.61 -2.38 -10.95
C ASN A 595 -20.45 -3.44 -10.25
N SER A 596 -21.77 -3.30 -10.25
CA SER A 596 -22.67 -4.30 -9.68
C SER A 596 -23.45 -4.98 -10.78
N TRP A 597 -23.52 -6.28 -10.72
CA TRP A 597 -24.02 -7.14 -11.76
C TRP A 597 -24.97 -8.20 -11.23
N ARG A 598 -25.81 -8.71 -12.09
CA ARG A 598 -26.66 -9.87 -11.82
C ARG A 598 -26.50 -10.88 -12.94
N THR A 599 -26.42 -12.17 -12.58
CA THR A 599 -26.42 -13.21 -13.60
C THR A 599 -27.76 -13.32 -14.30
N ARG A 600 -27.71 -13.62 -15.60
CA ARG A 600 -28.85 -14.00 -16.44
C ARG A 600 -28.54 -15.31 -17.16
N ASN A 601 -29.53 -16.00 -17.69
CA ASN A 601 -29.37 -17.26 -18.39
C ASN A 601 -28.71 -18.37 -17.53
N GLN A 602 -28.75 -18.23 -16.20
CA GLN A 602 -28.20 -19.17 -15.24
C GLN A 602 -29.32 -19.88 -14.49
N PRO A 603 -29.10 -21.11 -14.00
CA PRO A 603 -30.10 -21.84 -13.18
C PRO A 603 -30.52 -21.06 -11.93
N GLN A 604 -29.61 -20.29 -11.36
CA GLN A 604 -29.83 -19.43 -10.21
C GLN A 604 -29.35 -18.02 -10.50
N SER A 605 -30.18 -17.03 -10.15
CA SER A 605 -29.79 -15.62 -10.25
C SER A 605 -28.93 -15.23 -9.04
N VAL A 606 -27.70 -14.77 -9.31
CA VAL A 606 -26.76 -14.34 -8.30
C VAL A 606 -26.42 -12.87 -8.52
N MET A 607 -26.39 -12.10 -7.44
CA MET A 607 -25.93 -10.72 -7.45
C MET A 607 -24.43 -10.69 -7.21
N PHE A 608 -23.71 -9.95 -8.04
CA PHE A 608 -22.28 -9.70 -7.91
C PHE A 608 -22.05 -8.23 -7.56
N ARG A 609 -21.18 -8.01 -6.58
CA ARG A 609 -20.75 -6.67 -6.14
C ARG A 609 -19.23 -6.59 -6.11
N PRO A 610 -18.65 -5.37 -6.20
CA PRO A 610 -17.25 -5.18 -5.87
C PRO A 610 -16.89 -5.80 -4.53
N LEU A 611 -15.82 -6.58 -4.49
CA LEU A 611 -15.38 -7.23 -3.24
C LEU A 611 -15.14 -6.23 -2.11
N TYR A 612 -14.74 -4.99 -2.44
CA TYR A 612 -14.55 -3.92 -1.46
C TYR A 612 -15.85 -3.34 -0.88
N GLU A 613 -17.01 -3.63 -1.47
CA GLU A 613 -18.32 -3.26 -0.93
C GLU A 613 -18.90 -4.31 0.03
N ILE A 614 -18.36 -5.53 0.01
CA ILE A 614 -18.81 -6.60 0.91
C ILE A 614 -18.36 -6.30 2.33
N ARG A 615 -19.29 -6.32 3.27
CA ARG A 615 -19.05 -6.07 4.71
C ARG A 615 -19.20 -7.36 5.51
N ASP A 616 -20.44 -7.72 5.83
CA ASP A 616 -20.78 -8.87 6.68
C ASP A 616 -21.53 -9.97 5.91
N GLU A 617 -21.79 -9.72 4.62
CA GLU A 617 -22.47 -10.68 3.76
C GLU A 617 -21.61 -11.93 3.54
N GLU A 618 -22.26 -13.07 3.34
CA GLU A 618 -21.63 -14.24 2.74
C GLU A 618 -21.36 -13.99 1.28
N TYR A 619 -20.17 -14.40 0.84
CA TYR A 619 -19.79 -14.24 -0.55
C TYR A 619 -18.94 -15.40 -1.06
N THR A 620 -18.92 -15.51 -2.38
CA THR A 620 -18.03 -16.41 -3.13
C THR A 620 -17.29 -15.58 -4.17
N VAL A 621 -15.96 -15.76 -4.27
CA VAL A 621 -15.11 -15.08 -5.26
C VAL A 621 -14.87 -15.99 -6.46
N TYR A 622 -14.52 -17.25 -6.22
CA TYR A 622 -14.16 -18.21 -7.25
C TYR A 622 -15.34 -19.12 -7.59
N PHE A 623 -15.65 -19.21 -8.87
CA PHE A 623 -16.72 -20.01 -9.42
C PHE A 623 -16.21 -21.02 -10.44
N THR A 624 -16.80 -22.20 -10.48
CA THR A 624 -16.57 -23.16 -11.55
C THR A 624 -17.15 -22.60 -12.86
N GLY A 625 -16.26 -22.34 -13.82
CA GLY A 625 -16.66 -21.91 -15.17
C GLY A 625 -16.97 -23.11 -16.05
N LYS A 626 -18.18 -23.18 -16.60
CA LYS A 626 -18.60 -24.20 -17.58
C LYS A 626 -18.68 -23.58 -18.94
N ASP A 627 -17.71 -23.89 -19.80
CA ASP A 627 -17.67 -23.41 -21.17
C ASP A 627 -18.57 -24.31 -22.04
N GLY A 628 -19.40 -23.75 -22.87
CA GLY A 628 -19.99 -24.42 -24.04
C GLY A 628 -21.08 -25.47 -23.80
N GLU A 629 -21.93 -25.38 -22.77
CA GLU A 629 -23.21 -26.12 -22.72
C GLU A 629 -24.43 -25.20 -22.65
#